data_dd7a4d0f0ce6905181db902075465007
#
_entry.id   dd7a4d0f0ce6905181db902075465007
#
_cell.length_a   1.000
_cell.length_b   1.000
_cell.length_c   1.000
_cell.angle_alpha   90.00
_cell.angle_beta   90.00
_cell.angle_gamma   90.00
#
_symmetry.space_group_name_H-M   'P 1'
#
loop_
_entity.id
_entity.type
_entity.pdbx_description
1 polymer ?
#
loop_
_entity_poly.entity_id
_entity_poly.type
_entity_poly.pdbx_seq_one_letter_code
_entity_poly.pdbx_strand_id
1 'polypeptide(L)'
;MYADNLYAYGPVDGPLTEDLPAQAATRKGQVRTLMAERLLAAHRLGTLQVAIGRSSDYYGPGGANSVVGDVLFGAAAEGKRARWLGRLDVPHSLNYLPDVARALVTLGARSEALGEVWHLPAAEPLTGRAFVGLIAAALGRPVKVTATSRLALRVAGVFDPRARESAEMLYQWERPFVLDASKFQRAFGPLEPTPHRQAVATTVAWFRERAGHTHC
;
A
#
# COMPACT_ATOMS: atom_id res chain seq x y z
N MET A 1 15.38 -11.25 -2.81
CA MET A 1 14.07 -10.73 -2.36
C MET A 1 13.66 -9.56 -3.23
N TYR A 2 12.43 -9.55 -3.74
CA TYR A 2 11.85 -8.47 -4.51
C TYR A 2 10.57 -7.97 -3.85
N ALA A 3 10.53 -6.69 -3.49
CA ALA A 3 9.33 -6.04 -2.96
C ALA A 3 8.46 -5.55 -4.11
N ASP A 4 7.27 -6.07 -4.22
CA ASP A 4 6.29 -5.81 -5.27
C ASP A 4 4.97 -5.27 -4.67
N ASN A 5 4.00 -5.02 -5.53
CA ASN A 5 2.67 -4.57 -5.15
C ASN A 5 1.57 -5.36 -5.89
N LEU A 6 0.31 -5.06 -5.56
CA LEU A 6 -0.86 -5.76 -6.10
C LEU A 6 -1.30 -5.26 -7.51
N TYR A 7 -0.57 -4.33 -8.12
CA TYR A 7 -1.00 -3.69 -9.39
C TYR A 7 -1.09 -4.67 -10.56
N ALA A 8 -0.34 -5.79 -10.50
CA ALA A 8 -0.35 -6.81 -11.53
C ALA A 8 -1.73 -7.47 -11.73
N TYR A 9 -2.57 -7.51 -10.70
CA TYR A 9 -3.88 -8.17 -10.79
C TYR A 9 -4.94 -7.34 -11.54
N GLY A 10 -4.80 -6.00 -11.53
CA GLY A 10 -5.84 -5.12 -12.06
C GLY A 10 -7.10 -5.08 -11.19
N PRO A 11 -8.25 -4.66 -11.75
CA PRO A 11 -9.53 -4.68 -11.05
C PRO A 11 -10.03 -6.10 -10.84
N VAL A 12 -10.28 -6.48 -9.57
CA VAL A 12 -10.77 -7.80 -9.16
C VAL A 12 -12.03 -7.64 -8.32
N ASP A 13 -12.96 -8.55 -8.44
CA ASP A 13 -14.12 -8.67 -7.56
C ASP A 13 -13.81 -9.71 -6.48
N GLY A 14 -13.74 -9.28 -5.21
CA GLY A 14 -13.36 -10.09 -4.08
C GLY A 14 -11.94 -9.84 -3.55
N PRO A 15 -11.48 -10.68 -2.59
CA PRO A 15 -10.13 -10.57 -2.05
C PRO A 15 -9.05 -10.87 -3.10
N LEU A 16 -7.95 -10.14 -3.01
CA LEU A 16 -6.76 -10.37 -3.82
C LEU A 16 -5.94 -11.51 -3.23
N THR A 17 -5.80 -12.58 -3.99
CA THR A 17 -5.00 -13.77 -3.64
C THR A 17 -3.88 -13.97 -4.66
N GLU A 18 -2.86 -14.75 -4.32
CA GLU A 18 -1.72 -15.02 -5.21
C GLU A 18 -2.10 -15.87 -6.44
N ASP A 19 -3.22 -16.61 -6.38
CA ASP A 19 -3.72 -17.46 -7.46
C ASP A 19 -4.39 -16.67 -8.59
N LEU A 20 -4.67 -15.41 -8.37
CA LEU A 20 -5.30 -14.54 -9.37
C LEU A 20 -4.35 -14.32 -10.57
N PRO A 21 -4.89 -14.36 -11.79
CA PRO A 21 -4.09 -14.08 -12.97
C PRO A 21 -3.67 -12.61 -13.01
N ALA A 22 -2.48 -12.34 -13.56
CA ALA A 22 -1.99 -11.00 -13.81
C ALA A 22 -2.73 -10.39 -15.02
N GLN A 23 -3.79 -9.60 -14.76
CA GLN A 23 -4.68 -9.03 -15.78
C GLN A 23 -4.68 -7.50 -15.80
N ALA A 24 -3.62 -6.86 -15.34
CA ALA A 24 -3.53 -5.42 -15.29
C ALA A 24 -3.59 -4.79 -16.69
N ALA A 25 -4.59 -3.94 -16.93
CA ALA A 25 -4.68 -3.11 -18.12
C ALA A 25 -3.86 -1.80 -18.00
N THR A 26 -3.46 -1.43 -16.79
CA THR A 26 -2.69 -0.21 -16.51
C THR A 26 -1.22 -0.40 -16.86
N ARG A 27 -0.55 0.67 -17.31
CA ARG A 27 0.88 0.63 -17.62
C ARG A 27 1.71 0.19 -16.41
N LYS A 28 1.40 0.73 -15.22
CA LYS A 28 2.09 0.36 -13.98
C LYS A 28 1.91 -1.11 -13.64
N GLY A 29 0.70 -1.63 -13.75
CA GLY A 29 0.40 -3.03 -13.50
C GLY A 29 1.12 -3.96 -14.49
N GLN A 30 1.12 -3.64 -15.79
CA GLN A 30 1.83 -4.41 -16.81
C GLN A 30 3.34 -4.46 -16.56
N VAL A 31 3.95 -3.34 -16.15
CA VAL A 31 5.37 -3.31 -15.77
C VAL A 31 5.63 -4.23 -14.57
N ARG A 32 4.76 -4.23 -13.55
CA ARG A 32 4.90 -5.13 -12.38
C ARG A 32 4.75 -6.59 -12.77
N THR A 33 3.77 -6.91 -13.63
CA THR A 33 3.62 -8.27 -14.18
C THR A 33 4.91 -8.72 -14.87
N LEU A 34 5.42 -7.93 -15.82
CA LEU A 34 6.63 -8.26 -16.57
C LEU A 34 7.87 -8.43 -15.68
N MET A 35 8.03 -7.58 -14.65
CA MET A 35 9.13 -7.70 -13.70
C MET A 35 9.05 -9.00 -12.90
N ALA A 36 7.87 -9.34 -12.37
CA ALA A 36 7.67 -10.58 -11.62
C ALA A 36 7.92 -11.81 -12.50
N GLU A 37 7.37 -11.84 -13.72
CA GLU A 37 7.55 -12.94 -14.68
C GLU A 37 9.03 -13.16 -15.02
N ARG A 38 9.79 -12.10 -15.29
CA ARG A 38 11.23 -12.17 -15.59
C ARG A 38 12.04 -12.70 -14.41
N LEU A 39 11.74 -12.25 -13.19
CA LEU A 39 12.42 -12.70 -11.99
C LEU A 39 12.13 -14.18 -11.71
N LEU A 40 10.88 -14.61 -11.82
CA LEU A 40 10.50 -16.00 -11.65
C LEU A 40 11.07 -16.90 -12.77
N ALA A 41 11.14 -16.40 -14.00
CA ALA A 41 11.80 -17.12 -15.10
C ALA A 41 13.31 -17.32 -14.83
N ALA A 42 14.00 -16.26 -14.37
CA ALA A 42 15.43 -16.36 -13.99
C ALA A 42 15.65 -17.34 -12.83
N HIS A 43 14.71 -17.40 -11.87
CA HIS A 43 14.74 -18.39 -10.79
C HIS A 43 14.62 -19.82 -11.34
N ARG A 44 13.61 -20.08 -12.22
CA ARG A 44 13.43 -21.42 -12.83
C ARG A 44 14.63 -21.89 -13.66
N LEU A 45 15.37 -20.96 -14.26
CA LEU A 45 16.60 -21.23 -14.99
C LEU A 45 17.83 -21.40 -14.07
N GLY A 46 17.67 -21.25 -12.76
CA GLY A 46 18.77 -21.39 -11.79
C GLY A 46 19.78 -20.23 -11.79
N THR A 47 19.51 -19.14 -12.55
CA THR A 47 20.40 -17.97 -12.63
C THR A 47 20.22 -16.98 -11.48
N LEU A 48 19.09 -17.07 -10.76
CA LEU A 48 18.74 -16.20 -9.64
C LEU A 48 17.87 -16.94 -8.63
N GLN A 49 18.12 -16.73 -7.35
CA GLN A 49 17.20 -17.12 -6.30
C GLN A 49 16.32 -15.92 -5.92
N VAL A 50 15.01 -16.03 -6.06
CA VAL A 50 14.07 -14.92 -5.76
C VAL A 50 12.84 -15.40 -5.02
N ALA A 51 12.42 -14.60 -4.03
CA ALA A 51 11.07 -14.61 -3.49
C ALA A 51 10.47 -13.22 -3.69
N ILE A 52 9.18 -13.14 -4.04
CA ILE A 52 8.46 -11.90 -4.34
C ILE A 52 7.44 -11.64 -3.23
N GLY A 53 7.59 -10.53 -2.50
CA GLY A 53 6.64 -10.09 -1.49
C GLY A 53 5.75 -8.97 -2.04
N ARG A 54 4.43 -9.19 -2.17
CA ARG A 54 3.45 -8.20 -2.63
C ARG A 54 2.70 -7.56 -1.47
N SER A 55 2.64 -6.25 -1.48
CA SER A 55 1.87 -5.44 -0.53
C SER A 55 0.84 -4.58 -1.25
N SER A 56 -0.17 -4.14 -0.50
CA SER A 56 -1.02 -3.02 -0.89
C SER A 56 -0.28 -1.69 -0.66
N ASP A 57 -1.01 -0.60 -0.51
CA ASP A 57 -0.43 0.72 -0.29
C ASP A 57 0.20 0.85 1.10
N TYR A 58 1.30 1.60 1.19
CA TYR A 58 2.11 1.70 2.40
C TYR A 58 1.76 2.92 3.25
N TYR A 59 1.90 2.77 4.57
CA TYR A 59 2.00 3.88 5.52
C TYR A 59 2.98 3.54 6.64
N GLY A 60 3.45 4.54 7.37
CA GLY A 60 4.40 4.34 8.46
C GLY A 60 5.52 5.37 8.46
N PRO A 61 6.40 5.35 9.48
CA PRO A 61 7.64 6.11 9.49
C PRO A 61 8.46 5.86 8.22
N GLY A 62 8.99 6.92 7.61
CA GLY A 62 9.70 6.84 6.33
C GLY A 62 8.80 6.85 5.08
N GLY A 63 7.49 6.70 5.22
CA GLY A 63 6.52 6.59 4.12
C GLY A 63 6.01 7.91 3.54
N ALA A 64 6.78 9.00 3.59
CA ALA A 64 6.36 10.32 3.11
C ALA A 64 5.89 10.32 1.65
N ASN A 65 6.57 9.58 0.79
CA ASN A 65 6.27 9.49 -0.64
C ASN A 65 5.14 8.48 -0.98
N SER A 66 4.53 7.82 0.00
CA SER A 66 3.41 6.93 -0.24
C SER A 66 2.16 7.70 -0.64
N VAL A 67 1.18 6.99 -1.21
CA VAL A 67 -0.11 7.59 -1.65
C VAL A 67 -0.89 8.24 -0.50
N VAL A 68 -0.67 7.79 0.74
CA VAL A 68 -1.25 8.37 1.96
C VAL A 68 -0.21 9.11 2.82
N GLY A 69 1.03 9.23 2.38
CA GLY A 69 2.13 9.87 3.11
C GLY A 69 1.92 11.38 3.35
N ASP A 70 2.66 12.21 2.64
CA ASP A 70 2.60 13.68 2.81
C ASP A 70 1.20 14.25 2.53
N VAL A 71 0.45 13.69 1.58
CA VAL A 71 -0.87 14.20 1.19
C VAL A 71 -1.96 13.94 2.24
N LEU A 72 -1.80 12.92 3.09
CA LEU A 72 -2.73 12.62 4.17
C LEU A 72 -2.09 12.86 5.54
N PHE A 73 -1.09 12.07 5.92
CA PHE A 73 -0.45 12.18 7.23
C PHE A 73 0.30 13.51 7.40
N GLY A 74 1.10 13.93 6.42
CA GLY A 74 1.83 15.19 6.46
C GLY A 74 0.90 16.39 6.57
N ALA A 75 -0.08 16.49 5.67
CA ALA A 75 -1.07 17.55 5.70
C ALA A 75 -1.88 17.57 7.01
N ALA A 76 -2.27 16.38 7.53
CA ALA A 76 -2.99 16.27 8.79
C ALA A 76 -2.12 16.73 9.98
N ALA A 77 -0.84 16.34 10.04
CA ALA A 77 0.10 16.75 11.08
C ALA A 77 0.27 18.27 11.13
N GLU A 78 0.35 18.93 9.97
CA GLU A 78 0.47 20.38 9.83
C GLU A 78 -0.86 21.14 10.02
N GLY A 79 -1.98 20.47 10.23
CA GLY A 79 -3.30 21.11 10.35
C GLY A 79 -3.90 21.57 9.03
N LYS A 80 -3.30 21.17 7.93
CA LYS A 80 -3.78 21.47 6.57
C LYS A 80 -4.90 20.51 6.16
N ARG A 81 -5.60 20.86 5.08
CA ARG A 81 -6.58 19.96 4.48
C ARG A 81 -5.88 18.77 3.84
N ALA A 82 -6.17 17.59 4.34
CA ALA A 82 -5.65 16.32 3.83
C ALA A 82 -6.41 15.86 2.58
N ARG A 83 -5.80 14.99 1.79
CA ARG A 83 -6.44 14.39 0.61
C ARG A 83 -6.43 12.86 0.73
N TRP A 84 -7.53 12.26 0.30
CA TRP A 84 -7.70 10.83 0.11
C TRP A 84 -7.97 10.55 -1.36
N LEU A 85 -7.38 9.51 -1.91
CA LEU A 85 -7.60 9.12 -3.29
C LEU A 85 -8.91 8.32 -3.39
N GLY A 86 -9.79 8.68 -4.33
CA GLY A 86 -11.05 7.96 -4.58
C GLY A 86 -12.08 8.06 -3.43
N ARG A 87 -12.76 6.96 -3.16
CA ARG A 87 -13.90 6.88 -2.21
C ARG A 87 -13.43 6.68 -0.78
N LEU A 88 -14.09 7.36 0.16
CA LEU A 88 -13.81 7.23 1.60
C LEU A 88 -14.58 6.09 2.29
N ASP A 89 -15.51 5.45 1.60
CA ASP A 89 -16.46 4.50 2.16
C ASP A 89 -16.25 3.05 1.68
N VAL A 90 -15.20 2.79 0.92
CA VAL A 90 -14.82 1.45 0.49
C VAL A 90 -13.63 0.93 1.31
N PRO A 91 -13.61 -0.38 1.65
CA PRO A 91 -12.49 -0.99 2.37
C PRO A 91 -11.24 -1.06 1.50
N HIS A 92 -10.09 -0.74 2.10
CA HIS A 92 -8.78 -0.77 1.47
C HIS A 92 -7.76 -1.35 2.44
N SER A 93 -6.97 -2.32 1.99
CA SER A 93 -5.84 -2.84 2.77
C SER A 93 -4.69 -1.85 2.70
N LEU A 94 -4.14 -1.53 3.87
CA LEU A 94 -2.97 -0.66 4.01
C LEU A 94 -1.90 -1.41 4.79
N ASN A 95 -0.70 -1.50 4.24
CA ASN A 95 0.42 -2.18 4.87
C ASN A 95 1.27 -1.19 5.67
N TYR A 96 1.50 -1.50 6.94
CA TYR A 96 2.40 -0.74 7.79
C TYR A 96 3.86 -1.11 7.47
N LEU A 97 4.70 -0.13 7.14
CA LEU A 97 6.07 -0.34 6.65
C LEU A 97 6.94 -1.24 7.54
N PRO A 98 6.93 -1.11 8.88
CA PRO A 98 7.66 -2.04 9.75
C PRO A 98 7.18 -3.49 9.65
N ASP A 99 5.89 -3.73 9.43
CA ASP A 99 5.35 -5.08 9.25
C ASP A 99 5.77 -5.67 7.90
N VAL A 100 5.76 -4.84 6.86
CA VAL A 100 6.31 -5.21 5.54
C VAL A 100 7.77 -5.62 5.66
N ALA A 101 8.58 -4.85 6.40
CA ALA A 101 9.99 -5.18 6.62
C ALA A 101 10.15 -6.53 7.33
N ARG A 102 9.37 -6.80 8.39
CA ARG A 102 9.38 -8.10 9.10
C ARG A 102 9.02 -9.26 8.17
N ALA A 103 7.97 -9.08 7.36
CA ALA A 103 7.54 -10.10 6.40
C ALA A 103 8.60 -10.37 5.32
N LEU A 104 9.24 -9.32 4.79
CA LEU A 104 10.33 -9.47 3.81
C LEU A 104 11.55 -10.17 4.43
N VAL A 105 11.89 -9.89 5.68
CA VAL A 105 12.96 -10.61 6.41
C VAL A 105 12.60 -12.09 6.56
N THR A 106 11.35 -12.40 6.92
CA THR A 106 10.87 -13.79 6.99
C THR A 106 11.04 -14.50 5.65
N LEU A 107 10.58 -13.91 4.54
CA LEU A 107 10.75 -14.49 3.22
C LEU A 107 12.22 -14.67 2.83
N GLY A 108 13.09 -13.71 3.20
CA GLY A 108 14.53 -13.78 2.91
C GLY A 108 15.28 -14.87 3.67
N ALA A 109 14.77 -15.27 4.83
CA ALA A 109 15.36 -16.30 5.69
C ALA A 109 14.86 -17.72 5.38
N ARG A 110 13.92 -17.89 4.45
CA ARG A 110 13.22 -19.15 4.19
C ARG A 110 13.42 -19.63 2.76
N SER A 111 14.04 -20.80 2.59
CA SER A 111 14.24 -21.40 1.28
C SER A 111 12.93 -21.78 0.59
N GLU A 112 11.91 -22.16 1.36
CA GLU A 112 10.57 -22.47 0.89
C GLU A 112 9.82 -21.26 0.31
N ALA A 113 10.33 -20.05 0.52
CA ALA A 113 9.77 -18.83 -0.09
C ALA A 113 10.24 -18.64 -1.54
N LEU A 114 11.32 -19.31 -1.94
CA LEU A 114 11.96 -19.08 -3.23
C LEU A 114 11.11 -19.59 -4.41
N GLY A 115 11.13 -18.83 -5.49
CA GLY A 115 10.37 -19.15 -6.71
C GLY A 115 8.89 -18.78 -6.65
N GLU A 116 8.43 -18.17 -5.56
CA GLU A 116 7.02 -17.92 -5.28
C GLU A 116 6.71 -16.44 -5.07
N VAL A 117 5.43 -16.10 -5.27
CA VAL A 117 4.82 -14.82 -4.88
C VAL A 117 4.08 -14.99 -3.57
N TRP A 118 4.23 -14.03 -2.67
CA TRP A 118 3.67 -14.01 -1.34
C TRP A 118 3.00 -12.66 -1.06
N HIS A 119 1.74 -12.67 -0.66
CA HIS A 119 1.10 -11.48 -0.12
C HIS A 119 1.57 -11.23 1.31
N LEU A 120 2.04 -10.01 1.56
CA LEU A 120 2.55 -9.66 2.89
C LEU A 120 1.42 -9.30 3.84
N PRO A 121 1.39 -9.86 5.07
CA PRO A 121 0.33 -9.61 6.02
C PRO A 121 0.08 -8.12 6.27
N ALA A 122 -1.19 -7.75 6.34
CA ALA A 122 -1.68 -6.42 6.68
C ALA A 122 -2.75 -6.55 7.76
N ALA A 123 -2.94 -5.50 8.56
CA ALA A 123 -4.06 -5.42 9.48
C ALA A 123 -5.39 -5.34 8.71
N GLU A 124 -6.52 -5.54 9.41
CA GLU A 124 -7.86 -5.54 8.84
C GLU A 124 -8.11 -4.36 7.89
N PRO A 125 -8.69 -4.60 6.70
CA PRO A 125 -8.95 -3.53 5.75
C PRO A 125 -9.91 -2.50 6.34
N LEU A 126 -9.60 -1.22 6.19
CA LEU A 126 -10.40 -0.11 6.69
C LEU A 126 -10.94 0.75 5.57
N THR A 127 -12.11 1.35 5.79
CA THR A 127 -12.56 2.46 4.94
C THR A 127 -11.67 3.68 5.15
N GLY A 128 -11.52 4.53 4.12
CA GLY A 128 -10.77 5.78 4.25
C GLY A 128 -11.31 6.66 5.38
N ARG A 129 -12.63 6.65 5.62
CA ARG A 129 -13.26 7.38 6.73
C ARG A 129 -12.79 6.85 8.08
N ALA A 130 -12.76 5.54 8.28
CA ALA A 130 -12.27 4.93 9.52
C ALA A 130 -10.78 5.21 9.74
N PHE A 131 -9.98 5.11 8.68
CA PHE A 131 -8.54 5.38 8.75
C PHE A 131 -8.25 6.85 9.11
N VAL A 132 -8.94 7.81 8.49
CA VAL A 132 -8.85 9.24 8.86
C VAL A 132 -9.31 9.48 10.30
N GLY A 133 -10.31 8.74 10.78
CA GLY A 133 -10.75 8.79 12.17
C GLY A 133 -9.65 8.39 13.16
N LEU A 134 -8.84 7.37 12.82
CA LEU A 134 -7.68 6.98 13.65
C LEU A 134 -6.61 8.06 13.65
N ILE A 135 -6.36 8.73 12.53
CA ILE A 135 -5.41 9.87 12.44
C ILE A 135 -5.91 11.03 13.31
N ALA A 136 -7.21 11.36 13.24
CA ALA A 136 -7.81 12.40 14.05
C ALA A 136 -7.70 12.10 15.55
N ALA A 137 -7.95 10.85 15.95
CA ALA A 137 -7.80 10.40 17.33
C ALA A 137 -6.33 10.51 17.82
N ALA A 138 -5.36 10.11 16.99
CA ALA A 138 -3.94 10.21 17.31
C ALA A 138 -3.45 11.66 17.41
N LEU A 139 -4.05 12.58 16.63
CA LEU A 139 -3.75 14.02 16.68
C LEU A 139 -4.47 14.75 17.80
N GLY A 140 -5.50 14.16 18.41
CA GLY A 140 -6.38 14.82 19.39
C GLY A 140 -7.24 15.96 18.79
N ARG A 141 -7.44 15.99 17.47
CA ARG A 141 -8.20 17.02 16.75
C ARG A 141 -8.80 16.51 15.45
N PRO A 142 -9.90 17.11 14.95
CA PRO A 142 -10.48 16.73 13.68
C PRO A 142 -9.52 16.93 12.50
N VAL A 143 -9.56 16.01 11.53
CA VAL A 143 -8.83 16.11 10.26
C VAL A 143 -9.80 16.45 9.14
N LYS A 144 -9.57 17.58 8.48
CA LYS A 144 -10.33 17.96 7.27
C LYS A 144 -9.78 17.18 6.10
N VAL A 145 -10.57 16.29 5.51
CA VAL A 145 -10.17 15.46 4.35
C VAL A 145 -11.05 15.77 3.14
N THR A 146 -10.45 15.75 1.96
CA THR A 146 -11.15 15.84 0.67
C THR A 146 -10.84 14.59 -0.15
N ALA A 147 -11.88 13.93 -0.64
CA ALA A 147 -11.76 12.83 -1.60
C ALA A 147 -11.40 13.38 -2.98
N THR A 148 -10.35 12.83 -3.58
CA THR A 148 -9.93 13.21 -4.94
C THR A 148 -10.67 12.35 -5.94
N SER A 149 -11.54 12.95 -6.75
CA SER A 149 -12.37 12.26 -7.73
C SER A 149 -11.61 11.99 -9.05
N ARG A 150 -12.13 11.05 -9.84
CA ARG A 150 -11.64 10.75 -11.18
C ARG A 150 -11.62 11.99 -12.09
N LEU A 151 -12.66 12.83 -12.01
CA LEU A 151 -12.74 14.05 -12.80
C LEU A 151 -11.63 15.04 -12.42
N ALA A 152 -11.42 15.24 -11.11
CA ALA A 152 -10.35 16.13 -10.62
C ALA A 152 -8.96 15.66 -11.09
N LEU A 153 -8.69 14.33 -11.04
CA LEU A 153 -7.42 13.78 -11.52
C LEU A 153 -7.27 13.89 -13.05
N ARG A 154 -8.36 13.71 -13.82
CA ARG A 154 -8.32 13.90 -15.28
C ARG A 154 -7.98 15.33 -15.66
N VAL A 155 -8.63 16.32 -15.03
CA VAL A 155 -8.35 17.73 -15.27
C VAL A 155 -6.90 18.08 -14.87
N ALA A 156 -6.47 17.69 -13.67
CA ALA A 156 -5.10 17.91 -13.22
C ALA A 156 -4.07 17.20 -14.11
N GLY A 157 -4.38 15.99 -14.60
CA GLY A 157 -3.51 15.16 -15.43
C GLY A 157 -3.22 15.73 -16.82
N VAL A 158 -3.93 16.78 -17.25
CA VAL A 158 -3.58 17.53 -18.47
C VAL A 158 -2.25 18.24 -18.29
N PHE A 159 -1.98 18.75 -17.08
CA PHE A 159 -0.81 19.57 -16.76
C PHE A 159 0.22 18.84 -15.88
N ASP A 160 -0.21 17.79 -15.14
CA ASP A 160 0.63 17.07 -14.19
C ASP A 160 0.64 15.56 -14.53
N PRO A 161 1.80 15.02 -14.96
CA PRO A 161 1.96 13.58 -15.21
C PRO A 161 1.65 12.70 -13.99
N ARG A 162 1.92 13.18 -12.77
CA ARG A 162 1.64 12.43 -11.53
C ARG A 162 0.13 12.28 -11.29
N ALA A 163 -0.65 13.31 -11.59
CA ALA A 163 -2.10 13.25 -11.51
C ALA A 163 -2.67 12.25 -12.54
N ARG A 164 -2.09 12.19 -13.76
CA ARG A 164 -2.45 11.21 -14.79
C ARG A 164 -2.17 9.78 -14.33
N GLU A 165 -1.00 9.53 -13.75
CA GLU A 165 -0.64 8.23 -13.19
C GLU A 165 -1.54 7.82 -12.01
N SER A 166 -1.93 8.79 -11.17
CA SER A 166 -2.89 8.55 -10.08
C SER A 166 -4.28 8.22 -10.61
N ALA A 167 -4.70 8.85 -11.71
CA ALA A 167 -5.98 8.53 -12.36
C ALA A 167 -6.02 7.10 -12.93
N GLU A 168 -4.89 6.61 -13.45
CA GLU A 168 -4.74 5.23 -13.92
C GLU A 168 -4.95 4.22 -12.79
N MET A 169 -4.46 4.53 -11.59
CA MET A 169 -4.51 3.64 -10.44
C MET A 169 -5.74 3.82 -9.54
N LEU A 170 -6.64 4.76 -9.91
CA LEU A 170 -7.78 5.13 -9.08
C LEU A 170 -8.78 3.97 -8.83
N TYR A 171 -8.83 2.97 -9.72
CA TYR A 171 -9.72 1.82 -9.59
C TYR A 171 -9.59 1.11 -8.23
N GLN A 172 -8.39 1.08 -7.64
CA GLN A 172 -8.13 0.47 -6.33
C GLN A 172 -8.83 1.20 -5.18
N TRP A 173 -9.13 2.48 -5.36
CA TRP A 173 -9.71 3.38 -4.37
C TRP A 173 -11.21 3.65 -4.61
N GLU A 174 -11.78 3.07 -5.68
CA GLU A 174 -13.19 3.21 -6.04
C GLU A 174 -14.02 1.97 -5.71
N ARG A 175 -13.36 0.85 -5.36
CA ARG A 175 -13.97 -0.44 -4.99
C ARG A 175 -13.21 -1.06 -3.82
N PRO A 176 -13.76 -2.11 -3.16
CA PRO A 176 -12.99 -2.86 -2.18
C PRO A 176 -11.66 -3.34 -2.76
N PHE A 177 -10.57 -3.09 -2.05
CA PHE A 177 -9.23 -3.52 -2.41
C PHE A 177 -8.60 -4.22 -1.20
N VAL A 178 -8.91 -5.51 -1.07
CA VAL A 178 -8.64 -6.32 0.11
C VAL A 178 -7.58 -7.37 -0.21
N LEU A 179 -6.46 -7.28 0.47
CA LEU A 179 -5.36 -8.23 0.38
C LEU A 179 -5.63 -9.43 1.27
N ASP A 180 -5.53 -10.64 0.72
CA ASP A 180 -5.51 -11.89 1.47
C ASP A 180 -4.07 -12.40 1.57
N ALA A 181 -3.55 -12.54 2.79
CA ALA A 181 -2.22 -13.07 3.08
C ALA A 181 -2.25 -14.47 3.72
N SER A 182 -3.35 -15.19 3.58
CA SER A 182 -3.53 -16.51 4.21
C SER A 182 -2.49 -17.54 3.74
N LYS A 183 -2.00 -17.45 2.50
CA LYS A 183 -0.91 -18.28 1.98
C LYS A 183 0.37 -18.08 2.79
N PHE A 184 0.75 -16.83 3.05
CA PHE A 184 1.92 -16.49 3.87
C PHE A 184 1.79 -17.05 5.28
N GLN A 185 0.64 -16.85 5.93
CA GLN A 185 0.41 -17.31 7.30
C GLN A 185 0.44 -18.83 7.42
N ARG A 186 -0.10 -19.56 6.42
CA ARG A 186 -0.03 -21.03 6.39
C ARG A 186 1.39 -21.54 6.22
N ALA A 187 2.22 -20.87 5.43
CA ALA A 187 3.57 -21.33 5.12
C ALA A 187 4.59 -21.00 6.24
N PHE A 188 4.50 -19.80 6.82
CA PHE A 188 5.53 -19.27 7.72
C PHE A 188 5.06 -19.08 9.17
N GLY A 189 3.82 -19.43 9.46
CA GLY A 189 3.18 -19.20 10.75
C GLY A 189 2.61 -17.78 10.88
N PRO A 190 1.93 -17.49 11.99
CA PRO A 190 1.28 -16.21 12.20
C PRO A 190 2.33 -15.09 12.34
N LEU A 191 2.30 -14.15 11.43
CA LEU A 191 2.95 -12.85 11.56
C LEU A 191 1.86 -11.83 11.83
N GLU A 192 1.62 -11.55 13.12
CA GLU A 192 0.56 -10.63 13.54
C GLU A 192 0.91 -9.20 13.08
N PRO A 193 0.07 -8.59 12.22
CA PRO A 193 0.25 -7.20 11.83
C PRO A 193 0.02 -6.27 13.02
N THR A 194 0.76 -5.17 13.05
CA THR A 194 0.56 -4.13 14.06
C THR A 194 -0.86 -3.54 13.93
N PRO A 195 -1.68 -3.51 14.99
CA PRO A 195 -3.01 -2.94 14.93
C PRO A 195 -3.00 -1.50 14.41
N HIS A 196 -3.92 -1.15 13.52
CA HIS A 196 -3.97 0.17 12.90
C HIS A 196 -3.92 1.33 13.88
N ARG A 197 -4.58 1.21 15.04
CA ARG A 197 -4.52 2.25 16.09
C ARG A 197 -3.09 2.56 16.52
N GLN A 198 -2.29 1.54 16.75
CA GLN A 198 -0.89 1.68 17.17
C GLN A 198 -0.03 2.19 16.01
N ALA A 199 -0.14 1.57 14.84
CA ALA A 199 0.62 1.92 13.64
C ALA A 199 0.38 3.37 13.19
N VAL A 200 -0.90 3.80 13.22
CA VAL A 200 -1.30 5.19 12.90
C VAL A 200 -0.74 6.16 13.93
N ALA A 201 -0.81 5.85 15.24
CA ALA A 201 -0.25 6.73 16.27
C ALA A 201 1.26 6.94 16.08
N THR A 202 2.01 5.87 15.82
CA THR A 202 3.46 5.94 15.53
C THR A 202 3.73 6.75 14.25
N THR A 203 2.92 6.55 13.21
CA THR A 203 3.05 7.30 11.95
C THR A 203 2.80 8.79 12.16
N VAL A 204 1.75 9.16 12.89
CA VAL A 204 1.43 10.55 13.23
C VAL A 204 2.57 11.19 14.02
N ALA A 205 3.13 10.50 15.02
CA ALA A 205 4.27 11.00 15.79
C ALA A 205 5.45 11.34 14.87
N TRP A 206 5.82 10.43 13.98
CA TRP A 206 6.90 10.63 13.02
C TRP A 206 6.66 11.84 12.09
N PHE A 207 5.45 12.00 11.55
CA PHE A 207 5.13 13.16 10.71
C PHE A 207 5.14 14.50 11.48
N ARG A 208 4.76 14.50 12.77
CA ARG A 208 4.84 15.69 13.63
C ARG A 208 6.28 16.10 13.90
N GLU A 209 7.15 15.15 14.21
CA GLU A 209 8.58 15.41 14.41
C GLU A 209 9.20 15.99 13.12
N ARG A 210 8.90 15.40 11.98
CA ARG A 210 9.38 15.88 10.67
C ARG A 210 8.89 17.30 10.37
N ALA A 211 7.64 17.63 10.64
CA ALA A 211 7.11 18.96 10.45
C ALA A 211 7.79 20.00 11.36
N GLY A 212 8.13 19.64 12.60
CA GLY A 212 8.89 20.49 13.53
C GLY A 212 10.28 20.84 13.03
N HIS A 213 10.99 19.91 12.37
CA HIS A 213 12.33 20.14 11.83
C HIS A 213 12.35 20.99 10.54
N THR A 214 11.24 21.11 9.84
CA THR A 214 11.15 21.91 8.59
C THR A 214 10.95 23.40 8.86
N HIS A 215 10.66 23.80 10.13
CA HIS A 215 10.37 25.18 10.53
C HIS A 215 11.48 25.79 11.40
N CYS A 216 12.60 25.11 11.59
CA CYS A 216 13.85 25.60 12.16
C CYS A 216 14.86 25.87 11.04
#